data_d42845437207b2a28a42068aa448ff42
#
_entry.id   d42845437207b2a28a42068aa448ff42
#
_cell.length_a   1.000
_cell.length_b   1.000
_cell.length_c   1.000
_cell.angle_alpha   90.00
_cell.angle_beta   90.00
_cell.angle_gamma   90.00
#
_symmetry.space_group_name_H-M   'P 1'
#
loop_
_entity.id
_entity.type
_entity.pdbx_description
1 polymer ?
#
loop_
_entity_poly.entity_id
_entity_poly.type
_entity_poly.pdbx_seq_one_letter_code
_entity_poly.pdbx_strand_id
1 'polypeptide(L)'
;MYSVRVHTEPGEIDARTAELWEAGTLGIVEGDGYLDAFFESREAAEAFGTPMEAPQTDWVRATEDAWPPLLVGKKFFVVAPWRTEPTPAGRFRLEINPGMQCGTGQHPCTRLCLEAMERIIRPGDSVLDVGTGSGILSLAAKLLGAGRVIACDIDPDAAKVAPFFVGSADAVRDGAFDVVVANISEAVIEDLHPEFVRVAKRRILSGFQDANGEWTCVVE
;
A
#
# COMPACT_ATOMS: atom_id res chain seq x y z
N MET A 1 -3.69 2.58 31.34
CA MET A 1 -2.79 1.85 30.43
C MET A 1 -1.37 2.00 30.97
N TYR A 2 -0.57 0.97 30.86
CA TYR A 2 0.80 0.94 31.36
C TYR A 2 1.73 0.53 30.24
N SER A 3 2.91 1.14 30.16
CA SER A 3 3.97 0.73 29.22
C SER A 3 5.15 0.16 30.00
N VAL A 4 5.84 -0.78 29.41
CA VAL A 4 7.10 -1.32 29.91
C VAL A 4 8.09 -1.42 28.78
N ARG A 5 9.32 -1.00 29.04
CA ARG A 5 10.42 -1.13 28.09
C ARG A 5 11.18 -2.41 28.33
N VAL A 6 11.23 -3.27 27.33
CA VAL A 6 11.94 -4.55 27.33
C VAL A 6 13.13 -4.40 26.41
N HIS A 7 14.34 -4.43 26.99
CA HIS A 7 15.57 -4.44 26.20
C HIS A 7 15.74 -5.80 25.53
N THR A 8 16.12 -5.78 24.26
CA THR A 8 16.28 -7.00 23.46
C THR A 8 17.41 -6.85 22.45
N GLU A 9 18.07 -7.96 22.13
CA GLU A 9 19.05 -8.00 21.05
C GLU A 9 18.39 -8.26 19.70
N PRO A 10 19.00 -7.85 18.57
CA PRO A 10 18.38 -8.00 17.26
C PRO A 10 17.91 -9.41 16.90
N GLY A 11 18.62 -10.44 17.40
CA GLY A 11 18.26 -11.85 17.18
C GLY A 11 17.15 -12.39 18.08
N GLU A 12 16.68 -11.63 19.06
CA GLU A 12 15.66 -12.03 20.04
C GLU A 12 14.33 -11.29 19.86
N ILE A 13 14.27 -10.32 18.95
CA ILE A 13 13.09 -9.45 18.74
C ILE A 13 11.83 -10.27 18.51
N ASP A 14 11.87 -11.23 17.58
CA ASP A 14 10.69 -12.04 17.24
C ASP A 14 10.19 -12.88 18.43
N ALA A 15 11.12 -13.49 19.17
CA ALA A 15 10.78 -14.30 20.33
C ALA A 15 10.18 -13.45 21.46
N ARG A 16 10.76 -12.28 21.73
CA ARG A 16 10.24 -11.33 22.73
C ARG A 16 8.90 -10.74 22.33
N THR A 17 8.73 -10.45 21.05
CA THR A 17 7.44 -9.96 20.50
C THR A 17 6.35 -11.01 20.70
N ALA A 18 6.63 -12.29 20.41
CA ALA A 18 5.68 -13.38 20.64
C ALA A 18 5.31 -13.53 22.13
N GLU A 19 6.30 -13.49 23.03
CA GLU A 19 6.11 -13.57 24.47
C GLU A 19 5.19 -12.43 25.00
N LEU A 20 5.41 -11.21 24.50
CA LEU A 20 4.61 -10.05 24.86
C LEU A 20 3.16 -10.18 24.36
N TRP A 21 2.94 -10.70 23.15
CA TRP A 21 1.60 -10.96 22.63
C TRP A 21 0.87 -12.06 23.40
N GLU A 22 1.56 -13.14 23.79
CA GLU A 22 1.02 -14.20 24.65
C GLU A 22 0.59 -13.67 26.02
N ALA A 23 1.33 -12.70 26.56
CA ALA A 23 1.00 -12.03 27.81
C ALA A 23 -0.12 -11.00 27.72
N GLY A 24 -0.70 -10.80 26.53
CA GLY A 24 -1.86 -9.93 26.32
C GLY A 24 -1.50 -8.44 26.18
N THR A 25 -0.37 -8.12 25.58
CA THR A 25 -0.07 -6.73 25.23
C THR A 25 -1.11 -6.15 24.27
N LEU A 26 -1.43 -4.88 24.44
CA LEU A 26 -2.32 -4.12 23.56
C LEU A 26 -1.61 -3.60 22.29
N GLY A 27 -0.29 -3.55 22.34
CA GLY A 27 0.55 -3.09 21.23
C GLY A 27 2.02 -3.07 21.62
N ILE A 28 2.88 -3.09 20.61
CA ILE A 28 4.33 -3.05 20.77
C ILE A 28 4.89 -1.99 19.81
N VAL A 29 5.81 -1.18 20.32
CA VAL A 29 6.59 -0.23 19.52
C VAL A 29 8.04 -0.67 19.58
N GLU A 30 8.61 -1.00 18.43
CA GLU A 30 10.02 -1.37 18.31
C GLU A 30 10.90 -0.12 18.25
N GLY A 31 11.96 -0.12 19.07
CA GLY A 31 13.01 0.87 19.09
C GLY A 31 14.38 0.23 18.89
N ASP A 32 15.42 1.06 18.88
CA ASP A 32 16.79 0.57 18.72
C ASP A 32 17.25 -0.16 19.99
N GLY A 33 17.23 -1.51 19.96
CA GLY A 33 17.60 -2.38 21.06
C GLY A 33 16.55 -2.52 22.18
N TYR A 34 15.29 -2.19 21.91
CA TYR A 34 14.21 -2.38 22.88
C TYR A 34 12.83 -2.50 22.22
N LEU A 35 11.88 -3.04 22.99
CA LEU A 35 10.44 -3.05 22.67
C LEU A 35 9.70 -2.30 23.79
N ASP A 36 8.90 -1.31 23.43
CA ASP A 36 7.93 -0.68 24.34
C ASP A 36 6.59 -1.40 24.20
N ALA A 37 6.21 -2.18 25.21
CA ALA A 37 4.96 -2.93 25.23
C ALA A 37 3.92 -2.23 26.10
N PHE A 38 2.65 -2.29 25.69
CA PHE A 38 1.54 -1.59 26.32
C PHE A 38 0.53 -2.59 26.86
N PHE A 39 0.13 -2.44 28.13
CA PHE A 39 -0.80 -3.33 28.81
C PHE A 39 -1.96 -2.54 29.44
N GLU A 40 -3.10 -3.19 29.56
CA GLU A 40 -4.26 -2.59 30.23
C GLU A 40 -4.03 -2.48 31.73
N SER A 41 -3.48 -3.54 32.35
CA SER A 41 -3.21 -3.60 33.78
C SER A 41 -1.73 -3.39 34.11
N ARG A 42 -1.47 -2.89 35.30
CA ARG A 42 -0.13 -2.71 35.85
C ARG A 42 0.56 -4.05 36.10
N GLU A 43 -0.20 -5.02 36.64
CA GLU A 43 0.32 -6.34 36.98
C GLU A 43 0.84 -7.08 35.75
N ALA A 44 0.13 -6.98 34.62
CA ALA A 44 0.59 -7.60 33.37
C ALA A 44 1.91 -6.99 32.87
N ALA A 45 2.06 -5.67 32.99
CA ALA A 45 3.29 -4.99 32.61
C ALA A 45 4.46 -5.28 33.55
N GLU A 46 4.21 -5.47 34.88
CA GLU A 46 5.25 -5.77 35.89
C GLU A 46 5.98 -7.07 35.63
N ALA A 47 5.38 -8.02 34.91
CA ALA A 47 6.03 -9.26 34.51
C ALA A 47 7.25 -9.06 33.59
N PHE A 48 7.32 -7.93 32.90
CA PHE A 48 8.35 -7.62 31.91
C PHE A 48 9.30 -6.49 32.31
N GLY A 49 9.06 -5.84 33.42
CA GLY A 49 9.92 -4.77 33.92
C GLY A 49 9.19 -3.77 34.81
N THR A 50 9.73 -2.57 34.92
CA THR A 50 9.12 -1.49 35.72
C THR A 50 8.06 -0.76 34.90
N PRO A 51 6.75 -0.89 35.22
CA PRO A 51 5.71 -0.22 34.46
C PRO A 51 5.73 1.29 34.70
N MET A 52 5.52 2.02 33.63
CA MET A 52 5.22 3.45 33.67
C MET A 52 3.76 3.67 33.27
N GLU A 53 3.09 4.64 33.90
CA GLU A 53 1.81 5.09 33.37
C GLU A 53 2.03 5.63 31.95
N ALA A 54 1.49 4.92 30.98
CA ALA A 54 1.50 5.42 29.62
C ALA A 54 0.35 6.43 29.48
N PRO A 55 0.59 7.60 28.84
CA PRO A 55 -0.51 8.47 28.48
C PRO A 55 -1.52 7.65 27.68
N GLN A 56 -2.82 7.90 27.88
CA GLN A 56 -3.85 7.35 27.01
C GLN A 56 -3.60 7.92 25.61
N THR A 57 -2.75 7.22 24.85
CA THR A 57 -2.55 7.56 23.45
C THR A 57 -3.81 7.11 22.73
N ASP A 58 -4.51 8.05 22.15
CA ASP A 58 -5.58 7.76 21.21
C ASP A 58 -4.93 7.18 19.95
N TRP A 59 -4.76 5.85 19.96
CA TRP A 59 -4.14 5.13 18.84
C TRP A 59 -4.91 5.30 17.54
N VAL A 60 -6.23 5.48 17.64
CA VAL A 60 -7.08 5.77 16.47
C VAL A 60 -6.65 7.10 15.88
N ARG A 61 -6.56 8.14 16.71
CA ARG A 61 -6.13 9.46 16.28
C ARG A 61 -4.68 9.48 15.81
N ALA A 62 -3.77 8.78 16.51
CA ALA A 62 -2.38 8.66 16.09
C ALA A 62 -2.24 7.98 14.72
N THR A 63 -3.05 6.95 14.47
CA THR A 63 -3.13 6.28 13.15
C THR A 63 -3.72 7.22 12.11
N GLU A 64 -4.80 7.93 12.44
CA GLU A 64 -5.40 8.92 11.54
C GLU A 64 -4.43 10.04 11.17
N ASP A 65 -3.69 10.57 12.15
CA ASP A 65 -2.71 11.64 11.94
C ASP A 65 -1.50 11.17 11.10
N ALA A 66 -1.13 9.88 11.16
CA ALA A 66 -0.07 9.29 10.35
C ALA A 66 -0.41 9.21 8.84
N TRP A 67 -1.67 9.40 8.46
CA TRP A 67 -2.14 9.32 7.08
C TRP A 67 -2.73 10.66 6.60
N PRO A 68 -1.92 11.72 6.45
CA PRO A 68 -2.41 12.98 5.95
C PRO A 68 -2.82 12.87 4.47
N PRO A 69 -3.77 13.69 4.04
CA PRO A 69 -4.12 13.80 2.62
C PRO A 69 -2.93 14.12 1.75
N LEU A 70 -2.86 13.52 0.57
CA LEU A 70 -1.74 13.65 -0.34
C LEU A 70 -2.19 14.13 -1.71
N LEU A 71 -1.53 15.15 -2.24
CA LEU A 71 -1.68 15.58 -3.62
C LEU A 71 -0.69 14.81 -4.49
N VAL A 72 -1.20 14.06 -5.48
CA VAL A 72 -0.36 13.32 -6.43
C VAL A 72 -0.66 13.82 -7.84
N GLY A 73 0.39 14.13 -8.57
CA GLY A 73 0.27 14.71 -9.90
C GLY A 73 -0.63 15.95 -9.92
N LYS A 74 -1.37 16.12 -11.01
CA LYS A 74 -2.30 17.23 -11.19
C LYS A 74 -3.76 16.86 -10.86
N LYS A 75 -4.09 15.56 -10.89
CA LYS A 75 -5.49 15.10 -10.87
C LYS A 75 -5.91 14.40 -9.58
N PHE A 76 -4.98 13.86 -8.78
CA PHE A 76 -5.37 13.06 -7.63
C PHE A 76 -5.22 13.77 -6.29
N PHE A 77 -6.20 13.53 -5.43
CA PHE A 77 -6.22 13.84 -4.01
C PHE A 77 -6.43 12.53 -3.27
N VAL A 78 -5.33 11.94 -2.79
CA VAL A 78 -5.31 10.62 -2.13
C VAL A 78 -5.59 10.81 -0.65
N VAL A 79 -6.56 10.09 -0.13
CA VAL A 79 -7.00 10.22 1.27
C VAL A 79 -7.37 8.86 1.85
N ALA A 80 -7.25 8.75 3.17
CA ALA A 80 -7.82 7.64 3.91
C ALA A 80 -9.35 7.82 4.10
N PRO A 81 -10.14 6.74 4.31
CA PRO A 81 -11.60 6.80 4.40
C PRO A 81 -12.14 7.71 5.50
N TRP A 82 -11.41 7.87 6.61
CA TRP A 82 -11.79 8.72 7.75
C TRP A 82 -11.51 10.21 7.55
N ARG A 83 -10.83 10.59 6.44
CA ARG A 83 -10.49 11.99 6.16
C ARG A 83 -11.68 12.72 5.56
N THR A 84 -12.01 13.86 6.13
CA THR A 84 -13.20 14.66 5.77
C THR A 84 -12.86 15.95 5.02
N GLU A 85 -11.57 16.21 4.77
CA GLU A 85 -11.13 17.39 4.04
C GLU A 85 -11.78 17.48 2.66
N PRO A 86 -12.21 18.65 2.23
CA PRO A 86 -12.83 18.83 0.92
C PRO A 86 -11.82 18.53 -0.20
N THR A 87 -12.28 17.86 -1.23
CA THR A 87 -11.45 17.60 -2.41
C THR A 87 -11.13 18.93 -3.10
N PRO A 88 -9.84 19.25 -3.32
CA PRO A 88 -9.47 20.47 -4.04
C PRO A 88 -10.06 20.52 -5.45
N ALA A 89 -10.42 21.72 -5.90
CA ALA A 89 -11.06 21.92 -7.20
C ALA A 89 -10.21 21.32 -8.34
N GLY A 90 -10.86 20.61 -9.26
CA GLY A 90 -10.22 19.99 -10.42
C GLY A 90 -9.49 18.68 -10.13
N ARG A 91 -9.57 18.15 -8.90
CA ARG A 91 -8.97 16.86 -8.53
C ARG A 91 -10.02 15.78 -8.30
N PHE A 92 -9.62 14.56 -8.54
CA PHE A 92 -10.37 13.36 -8.17
C PHE A 92 -10.00 12.94 -6.75
N ARG A 93 -10.99 12.69 -5.90
CA ARG A 93 -10.78 12.07 -4.60
C ARG A 93 -10.52 10.57 -4.79
N LEU A 94 -9.33 10.15 -4.43
CA LEU A 94 -8.88 8.76 -4.47
C LEU A 94 -8.81 8.24 -3.04
N GLU A 95 -9.84 7.55 -2.61
CA GLU A 95 -9.98 7.05 -1.25
C GLU A 95 -9.40 5.64 -1.12
N ILE A 96 -8.39 5.49 -0.26
CA ILE A 96 -7.69 4.22 -0.03
C ILE A 96 -7.58 3.96 1.46
N ASN A 97 -7.99 2.77 1.87
CA ASN A 97 -7.74 2.30 3.23
C ASN A 97 -6.28 1.86 3.37
N PRO A 98 -5.48 2.53 4.22
CA PRO A 98 -4.11 2.13 4.50
C PRO A 98 -4.09 0.88 5.42
N GLY A 99 -4.56 -0.24 4.89
CA GLY A 99 -4.49 -1.55 5.54
C GLY A 99 -3.11 -2.20 5.40
N MET A 100 -3.04 -3.52 5.61
CA MET A 100 -1.81 -4.32 5.49
C MET A 100 -1.34 -4.52 4.03
N GLN A 101 -2.13 -4.09 3.05
CA GLN A 101 -1.81 -4.26 1.63
C GLN A 101 -0.92 -3.12 1.12
N CYS A 102 0.03 -3.45 0.23
CA CYS A 102 0.87 -2.47 -0.43
C CYS A 102 0.06 -1.50 -1.32
N GLY A 103 0.57 -0.26 -1.49
CA GLY A 103 -0.03 0.68 -2.43
C GLY A 103 -0.97 1.72 -1.79
N THR A 104 -0.58 2.31 -0.66
CA THR A 104 -1.36 3.36 0.04
C THR A 104 -1.26 4.75 -0.59
N GLY A 105 -0.47 4.91 -1.65
CA GLY A 105 -0.22 6.20 -2.30
C GLY A 105 0.94 7.01 -1.72
N GLN A 106 1.48 6.64 -0.56
CA GLN A 106 2.64 7.33 0.03
C GLN A 106 3.96 6.92 -0.61
N HIS A 107 4.07 5.67 -1.07
CA HIS A 107 5.29 5.16 -1.69
C HIS A 107 5.58 5.87 -3.02
N PRO A 108 6.83 6.26 -3.29
CA PRO A 108 7.21 6.96 -4.53
C PRO A 108 6.75 6.25 -5.80
N CYS A 109 6.90 4.93 -5.91
CA CYS A 109 6.44 4.15 -7.07
C CYS A 109 4.96 4.32 -7.35
N THR A 110 4.11 4.30 -6.32
CA THR A 110 2.67 4.51 -6.48
C THR A 110 2.36 5.90 -7.02
N ARG A 111 3.07 6.93 -6.53
CA ARG A 111 2.92 8.31 -7.02
C ARG A 111 3.33 8.41 -8.49
N LEU A 112 4.48 7.83 -8.85
CA LEU A 112 4.96 7.82 -10.23
C LEU A 112 3.97 7.12 -11.17
N CYS A 113 3.40 5.96 -10.76
CA CYS A 113 2.33 5.31 -11.52
C CYS A 113 1.13 6.22 -11.72
N LEU A 114 0.62 6.85 -10.66
CA LEU A 114 -0.53 7.74 -10.74
C LEU A 114 -0.28 8.92 -11.68
N GLU A 115 0.91 9.53 -11.62
CA GLU A 115 1.31 10.61 -12.53
C GLU A 115 1.46 10.14 -13.98
N ALA A 116 1.98 8.94 -14.21
CA ALA A 116 2.05 8.35 -15.54
C ALA A 116 0.65 8.06 -16.09
N MET A 117 -0.25 7.50 -15.25
CA MET A 117 -1.63 7.23 -15.62
C MET A 117 -2.40 8.49 -16.06
N GLU A 118 -2.16 9.65 -15.43
CA GLU A 118 -2.76 10.93 -15.84
C GLU A 118 -2.46 11.30 -17.30
N ARG A 119 -1.29 10.89 -17.79
CA ARG A 119 -0.82 11.20 -19.16
C ARG A 119 -1.21 10.13 -20.17
N ILE A 120 -1.29 8.89 -19.73
CA ILE A 120 -1.37 7.72 -20.62
C ILE A 120 -2.79 7.22 -20.79
N ILE A 121 -3.59 7.17 -19.72
CA ILE A 121 -4.96 6.65 -19.76
C ILE A 121 -5.87 7.65 -20.45
N ARG A 122 -6.64 7.15 -21.41
CA ARG A 122 -7.64 7.89 -22.18
C ARG A 122 -9.04 7.42 -21.80
N PRO A 123 -10.04 8.30 -21.83
CA PRO A 123 -11.43 7.87 -21.66
C PRO A 123 -11.78 6.73 -22.63
N GLY A 124 -12.40 5.69 -22.08
CA GLY A 124 -12.78 4.50 -22.84
C GLY A 124 -11.73 3.39 -22.92
N ASP A 125 -10.48 3.64 -22.52
CA ASP A 125 -9.43 2.59 -22.50
C ASP A 125 -9.84 1.38 -21.63
N SER A 126 -9.39 0.21 -22.05
CA SER A 126 -9.41 -0.98 -21.21
C SER A 126 -8.07 -1.12 -20.47
N VAL A 127 -8.11 -1.26 -19.14
CA VAL A 127 -6.94 -1.28 -18.27
C VAL A 127 -6.87 -2.59 -17.50
N LEU A 128 -5.70 -3.23 -17.50
CA LEU A 128 -5.36 -4.35 -16.63
C LEU A 128 -4.40 -3.86 -15.54
N ASP A 129 -4.80 -4.02 -14.28
CA ASP A 129 -4.01 -3.71 -13.09
C ASP A 129 -3.42 -5.01 -12.53
N VAL A 130 -2.11 -5.20 -12.67
CA VAL A 130 -1.39 -6.42 -12.30
C VAL A 130 -0.65 -6.20 -10.98
N GLY A 131 -0.92 -7.05 -10.00
CA GLY A 131 -0.46 -6.85 -8.63
C GLY A 131 -1.23 -5.68 -7.98
N THR A 132 -2.56 -5.75 -8.02
CA THR A 132 -3.43 -4.62 -7.65
C THR A 132 -3.30 -4.17 -6.20
N GLY A 133 -2.91 -5.07 -5.27
CA GLY A 133 -2.73 -4.78 -3.85
C GLY A 133 -3.93 -4.05 -3.24
N SER A 134 -3.75 -2.79 -2.87
CA SER A 134 -4.82 -1.93 -2.32
C SER A 134 -5.90 -1.53 -3.34
N GLY A 135 -5.68 -1.78 -4.63
CA GLY A 135 -6.57 -1.35 -5.71
C GLY A 135 -6.45 0.11 -6.12
N ILE A 136 -5.47 0.84 -5.61
CA ILE A 136 -5.33 2.29 -5.87
C ILE A 136 -5.21 2.61 -7.37
N LEU A 137 -4.46 1.81 -8.14
CA LEU A 137 -4.28 2.04 -9.56
C LEU A 137 -5.56 1.71 -10.34
N SER A 138 -6.28 0.65 -9.94
CA SER A 138 -7.60 0.34 -10.48
C SER A 138 -8.61 1.46 -10.27
N LEU A 139 -8.66 2.04 -9.06
CA LEU A 139 -9.54 3.19 -8.76
C LEU A 139 -9.14 4.42 -9.57
N ALA A 140 -7.83 4.70 -9.64
CA ALA A 140 -7.31 5.81 -10.44
C ALA A 140 -7.69 5.68 -11.92
N ALA A 141 -7.56 4.47 -12.50
CA ALA A 141 -7.95 4.21 -13.88
C ALA A 141 -9.44 4.53 -14.14
N LYS A 142 -10.33 4.11 -13.21
CA LYS A 142 -11.76 4.45 -13.28
C LYS A 142 -12.01 5.94 -13.24
N LEU A 143 -11.37 6.65 -12.31
CA LEU A 143 -11.51 8.11 -12.16
C LEU A 143 -11.00 8.87 -13.39
N LEU A 144 -10.00 8.33 -14.10
CA LEU A 144 -9.51 8.87 -15.37
C LEU A 144 -10.41 8.58 -16.57
N GLY A 145 -11.49 7.81 -16.37
CA GLY A 145 -12.47 7.51 -17.42
C GLY A 145 -12.20 6.25 -18.22
N ALA A 146 -11.39 5.32 -17.71
CA ALA A 146 -11.24 4.00 -18.32
C ALA A 146 -12.62 3.32 -18.50
N GLY A 147 -12.87 2.79 -19.69
CA GLY A 147 -14.15 2.14 -20.01
C GLY A 147 -14.27 0.74 -19.38
N ARG A 148 -13.15 0.08 -19.15
CA ARG A 148 -13.06 -1.22 -18.49
C ARG A 148 -11.78 -1.29 -17.66
N VAL A 149 -11.90 -1.69 -16.41
CA VAL A 149 -10.77 -1.99 -15.52
C VAL A 149 -10.93 -3.39 -15.00
N ILE A 150 -9.90 -4.21 -15.14
CA ILE A 150 -9.78 -5.55 -14.56
C ILE A 150 -8.53 -5.55 -13.69
N ALA A 151 -8.63 -6.14 -12.51
CA ALA A 151 -7.51 -6.29 -11.59
C ALA A 151 -7.12 -7.76 -11.44
N CYS A 152 -5.85 -8.04 -11.20
CA CYS A 152 -5.38 -9.34 -10.76
C CYS A 152 -4.27 -9.21 -9.72
N ASP A 153 -4.18 -10.22 -8.89
CA ASP A 153 -3.12 -10.38 -7.91
C ASP A 153 -2.93 -11.88 -7.64
N ILE A 154 -1.74 -12.27 -7.20
CA ILE A 154 -1.48 -13.63 -6.70
C ILE A 154 -2.08 -13.83 -5.31
N ASP A 155 -2.27 -12.74 -4.56
CA ASP A 155 -2.93 -12.74 -3.26
C ASP A 155 -4.46 -12.68 -3.45
N PRO A 156 -5.21 -13.72 -3.02
CA PRO A 156 -6.66 -13.72 -3.09
C PRO A 156 -7.33 -12.67 -2.19
N ASP A 157 -6.60 -12.12 -1.22
CA ASP A 157 -7.09 -11.12 -0.28
C ASP A 157 -6.81 -9.68 -0.75
N ALA A 158 -6.19 -9.50 -1.93
CA ALA A 158 -6.04 -8.20 -2.55
C ALA A 158 -7.39 -7.47 -2.74
N ALA A 159 -7.36 -6.14 -2.77
CA ALA A 159 -8.57 -5.33 -2.81
C ALA A 159 -9.37 -5.53 -4.10
N LYS A 160 -10.66 -5.89 -3.96
CA LYS A 160 -11.58 -6.16 -5.07
C LYS A 160 -12.37 -4.91 -5.47
N VAL A 161 -11.66 -3.84 -5.77
CA VAL A 161 -12.25 -2.55 -6.19
C VAL A 161 -12.65 -2.52 -7.67
N ALA A 162 -12.23 -3.51 -8.44
CA ALA A 162 -12.61 -3.78 -9.84
C ALA A 162 -12.95 -5.26 -10.00
N PRO A 163 -13.54 -5.72 -11.13
CA PRO A 163 -13.58 -7.13 -11.47
C PRO A 163 -12.18 -7.74 -11.32
N PHE A 164 -12.08 -8.82 -10.57
CA PHE A 164 -10.83 -9.36 -10.07
C PHE A 164 -10.69 -10.85 -10.36
N PHE A 165 -9.47 -11.30 -10.64
CA PHE A 165 -9.12 -12.72 -10.63
C PHE A 165 -7.79 -12.96 -9.93
N VAL A 166 -7.64 -14.13 -9.30
CA VAL A 166 -6.36 -14.56 -8.72
C VAL A 166 -5.48 -15.10 -9.83
N GLY A 167 -4.29 -14.50 -10.00
CA GLY A 167 -3.37 -14.86 -11.08
C GLY A 167 -2.59 -13.64 -11.59
N SER A 168 -2.09 -13.73 -12.82
CA SER A 168 -1.27 -12.69 -13.43
C SER A 168 -1.60 -12.51 -14.92
N ALA A 169 -0.79 -11.69 -15.63
CA ALA A 169 -0.99 -11.36 -17.05
C ALA A 169 -0.93 -12.58 -17.99
N ASP A 170 -0.26 -13.66 -17.58
CA ASP A 170 -0.17 -14.91 -18.33
C ASP A 170 -1.54 -15.58 -18.55
N ALA A 171 -2.50 -15.37 -17.66
CA ALA A 171 -3.87 -15.86 -17.79
C ALA A 171 -4.74 -15.04 -18.76
N VAL A 172 -4.21 -13.97 -19.32
CA VAL A 172 -4.94 -13.01 -20.17
C VAL A 172 -4.63 -13.29 -21.64
N ARG A 173 -5.65 -13.24 -22.51
CA ARG A 173 -5.50 -13.39 -23.96
C ARG A 173 -4.74 -12.20 -24.61
N ASP A 174 -4.15 -12.45 -25.77
CA ASP A 174 -3.43 -11.43 -26.54
C ASP A 174 -4.29 -10.23 -26.89
N GLY A 175 -3.72 -9.03 -26.75
CA GLY A 175 -4.35 -7.77 -27.16
C GLY A 175 -5.66 -7.44 -26.44
N ALA A 176 -5.89 -8.02 -25.26
CA ALA A 176 -7.15 -7.86 -24.54
C ALA A 176 -7.34 -6.48 -23.91
N PHE A 177 -6.26 -5.71 -23.75
CA PHE A 177 -6.27 -4.42 -23.07
C PHE A 177 -5.56 -3.33 -23.88
N ASP A 178 -5.91 -2.08 -23.63
CA ASP A 178 -5.20 -0.92 -24.17
C ASP A 178 -4.00 -0.54 -23.31
N VAL A 179 -4.10 -0.75 -22.00
CA VAL A 179 -3.05 -0.43 -21.02
C VAL A 179 -2.92 -1.54 -19.98
N VAL A 180 -1.68 -1.94 -19.68
CA VAL A 180 -1.30 -2.64 -18.45
C VAL A 180 -0.68 -1.62 -17.52
N VAL A 181 -1.07 -1.66 -16.25
CA VAL A 181 -0.36 -0.97 -15.15
C VAL A 181 0.09 -2.00 -14.14
N ALA A 182 1.37 -1.93 -13.72
CA ALA A 182 1.95 -2.81 -12.72
C ALA A 182 2.92 -2.03 -11.83
N ASN A 183 2.70 -2.11 -10.52
CA ASN A 183 3.58 -1.55 -9.50
C ASN A 183 4.01 -2.67 -8.56
N ILE A 184 4.93 -3.49 -9.03
CA ILE A 184 5.41 -4.74 -8.41
C ILE A 184 6.93 -4.80 -8.46
N SER A 185 7.56 -5.82 -7.85
CA SER A 185 9.02 -5.91 -7.83
C SER A 185 9.64 -6.07 -9.22
N GLU A 186 10.85 -5.55 -9.37
CA GLU A 186 11.62 -5.57 -10.63
C GLU A 186 11.74 -6.97 -11.24
N ALA A 187 12.13 -7.95 -10.44
CA ALA A 187 12.27 -9.33 -10.90
C ALA A 187 10.97 -9.88 -11.50
N VAL A 188 9.81 -9.58 -10.89
CA VAL A 188 8.52 -10.02 -11.41
C VAL A 188 8.13 -9.24 -12.68
N ILE A 189 8.50 -7.95 -12.78
CA ILE A 189 8.30 -7.17 -14.01
C ILE A 189 9.11 -7.76 -15.16
N GLU A 190 10.39 -8.09 -14.93
CA GLU A 190 11.24 -8.69 -15.94
C GLU A 190 10.67 -10.03 -16.44
N ASP A 191 10.25 -10.90 -15.52
CA ASP A 191 9.64 -12.19 -15.85
C ASP A 191 8.34 -12.06 -16.64
N LEU A 192 7.49 -11.09 -16.28
CA LEU A 192 6.18 -10.88 -16.89
C LEU A 192 6.19 -9.91 -18.07
N HIS A 193 7.31 -9.27 -18.38
CA HIS A 193 7.38 -8.28 -19.46
C HIS A 193 6.90 -8.81 -20.81
N PRO A 194 7.26 -10.03 -21.26
CA PRO A 194 6.73 -10.60 -22.50
C PRO A 194 5.19 -10.69 -22.50
N GLU A 195 4.60 -11.01 -21.33
CA GLU A 195 3.15 -11.08 -21.17
C GLU A 195 2.52 -9.68 -21.24
N PHE A 196 3.13 -8.67 -20.61
CA PHE A 196 2.64 -7.30 -20.69
C PHE A 196 2.63 -6.77 -22.13
N VAL A 197 3.68 -7.09 -22.92
CA VAL A 197 3.76 -6.75 -24.35
C VAL A 197 2.67 -7.47 -25.15
N ARG A 198 2.40 -8.73 -24.84
CA ARG A 198 1.40 -9.55 -25.53
C ARG A 198 -0.03 -9.07 -25.27
N VAL A 199 -0.33 -8.70 -24.01
CA VAL A 199 -1.72 -8.43 -23.60
C VAL A 199 -2.15 -6.98 -23.83
N ALA A 200 -1.24 -6.00 -23.92
CA ALA A 200 -1.59 -4.59 -24.03
C ALA A 200 -0.69 -3.78 -24.98
N LYS A 201 -1.26 -2.70 -25.51
CA LYS A 201 -0.55 -1.77 -26.43
C LYS A 201 0.36 -0.80 -25.69
N ARG A 202 0.03 -0.43 -24.45
CA ARG A 202 0.76 0.54 -23.62
C ARG A 202 0.96 -0.06 -22.24
N ARG A 203 2.07 0.26 -21.60
CA ARG A 203 2.46 -0.26 -20.29
C ARG A 203 2.94 0.87 -19.39
N ILE A 204 2.59 0.79 -18.11
CA ILE A 204 3.05 1.66 -17.03
C ILE A 204 3.59 0.73 -15.96
N LEU A 205 4.91 0.69 -15.81
CA LEU A 205 5.62 -0.27 -14.98
C LEU A 205 6.45 0.46 -13.94
N SER A 206 6.31 0.10 -12.66
CA SER A 206 7.05 0.65 -11.53
C SER A 206 7.17 -0.36 -10.40
N GLY A 207 7.91 -0.02 -9.34
CA GLY A 207 8.21 -0.91 -8.22
C GLY A 207 9.69 -1.26 -8.16
N PHE A 208 10.52 -0.51 -8.89
CA PHE A 208 11.96 -0.69 -9.00
C PHE A 208 12.69 0.65 -8.98
N GLN A 209 14.01 0.59 -8.79
CA GLN A 209 14.90 1.74 -8.77
C GLN A 209 15.75 1.77 -10.03
N ASP A 210 16.14 2.96 -10.46
CA ASP A 210 17.11 3.14 -11.53
C ASP A 210 18.55 2.87 -11.05
N ALA A 211 19.52 3.01 -11.95
CA ALA A 211 20.94 2.78 -11.65
C ALA A 211 21.51 3.72 -10.58
N ASN A 212 20.82 4.81 -10.24
CA ASN A 212 21.19 5.75 -9.18
C ASN A 212 20.49 5.46 -7.85
N GLY A 213 19.65 4.42 -7.80
CA GLY A 213 18.84 4.06 -6.63
C GLY A 213 17.59 4.91 -6.45
N GLU A 214 17.16 5.65 -7.48
CA GLU A 214 15.94 6.44 -7.45
C GLU A 214 14.74 5.61 -7.95
N TRP A 215 13.61 5.72 -7.25
CA TRP A 215 12.37 5.07 -7.68
C TRP A 215 11.92 5.59 -9.04
N THR A 216 11.56 4.68 -9.93
CA THR A 216 11.24 5.01 -11.32
C THR A 216 9.94 4.38 -11.80
N CYS A 217 9.43 4.93 -12.91
CA CYS A 217 8.27 4.41 -13.63
C CYS A 217 8.54 4.50 -15.12
N VAL A 218 8.51 3.36 -15.79
CA VAL A 218 8.69 3.24 -17.25
C VAL A 218 7.33 3.24 -17.92
N VAL A 219 7.24 3.97 -19.04
CA VAL A 219 6.07 4.01 -19.93
C VAL A 219 6.49 3.56 -21.30
N GLU A 220 5.84 2.54 -21.83
CA GLU A 220 6.10 1.96 -23.14
C GLU A 220 4.84 1.94 -24.04
#